data_80fcffb33329986daf508c8f31f57313
#
_entry.id   80fcffb33329986daf508c8f31f57313
#
_cell.length_a   1.000
_cell.length_b   1.000
_cell.length_c   1.000
_cell.angle_alpha   90.00
_cell.angle_beta   90.00
_cell.angle_gamma   90.00
#
_symmetry.space_group_name_H-M   'P 1'
#
loop_
_entity.id
_entity.type
_entity.pdbx_description
1 polymer ?
#
loop_
_entity_poly.entity_id
_entity_poly.type
_entity_poly.pdbx_seq_one_letter_code
_entity_poly.pdbx_strand_id
1 'polypeptide(L)'
;MITTYQLELSARLMPSDGYKLYAWLLTQIPSDVAEALHSQQDHPISQFVTFDKEKDTSIWNIHLLSTEASALFAPAIESIETISLHTGEISVVSKQPKTEIQFEDIIRQARQTISLCTEIQFRSAASFKQNGRYVIFPQEKLILLSLVNRWNSFCEEYPLCDPDALCMLESGIYIRDYALKSVRYHLKNVYIPAFVGKVTLDSRLPVPLAELWHAILLWADYSGIGIKTALGMGGANVRFL
;
A
#
# COMPACT_ATOMS: atom_id res chain seq x y z
N MET A 1 8.59 -6.04 11.45
CA MET A 1 8.56 -7.08 10.39
C MET A 1 7.32 -6.90 9.54
N ILE A 2 7.48 -7.00 8.22
CA ILE A 2 6.39 -6.91 7.23
C ILE A 2 6.19 -8.31 6.66
N THR A 3 4.95 -8.80 6.59
CA THR A 3 4.64 -10.08 5.96
C THR A 3 3.75 -9.88 4.76
N THR A 4 4.08 -10.46 3.62
CA THR A 4 3.34 -10.27 2.37
C THR A 4 2.78 -11.58 1.86
N TYR A 5 1.58 -11.49 1.28
CA TYR A 5 0.87 -12.61 0.65
C TYR A 5 0.32 -12.20 -0.71
N GLN A 6 0.32 -13.14 -1.64
CA GLN A 6 -0.42 -13.05 -2.89
C GLN A 6 -1.30 -14.28 -3.06
N LEU A 7 -2.60 -14.05 -3.17
CA LEU A 7 -3.58 -15.12 -3.39
C LEU A 7 -4.25 -14.94 -4.76
N GLU A 8 -4.23 -15.98 -5.56
CA GLU A 8 -4.97 -16.05 -6.80
C GLU A 8 -6.40 -16.53 -6.52
N LEU A 9 -7.40 -15.74 -6.93
CA LEU A 9 -8.81 -15.96 -6.63
C LEU A 9 -9.56 -16.33 -7.91
N SER A 10 -10.45 -17.33 -7.82
CA SER A 10 -11.20 -17.87 -8.96
C SER A 10 -12.22 -16.91 -9.59
N ALA A 11 -12.49 -15.77 -8.96
CA ALA A 11 -13.47 -14.80 -9.42
C ALA A 11 -12.82 -13.55 -10.01
N ARG A 12 -13.49 -12.96 -11.00
CA ARG A 12 -13.15 -11.63 -11.50
C ARG A 12 -13.66 -10.56 -10.54
N LEU A 13 -12.76 -10.01 -9.75
CA LEU A 13 -13.04 -8.96 -8.80
C LEU A 13 -12.74 -7.57 -9.38
N MET A 14 -13.56 -6.62 -9.00
CA MET A 14 -13.23 -5.20 -9.21
C MET A 14 -12.22 -4.73 -8.16
N PRO A 15 -11.35 -3.76 -8.46
CA PRO A 15 -10.44 -3.20 -7.46
C PRO A 15 -11.17 -2.71 -6.19
N SER A 16 -12.41 -2.24 -6.33
CA SER A 16 -13.26 -1.83 -5.22
C SER A 16 -13.73 -2.98 -4.33
N ASP A 17 -13.65 -4.23 -4.77
CA ASP A 17 -13.99 -5.37 -3.91
C ASP A 17 -12.96 -5.62 -2.80
N GLY A 18 -11.80 -4.94 -2.87
CA GLY A 18 -10.79 -4.96 -1.81
C GLY A 18 -11.38 -4.65 -0.43
N TYR A 19 -12.36 -3.72 -0.31
CA TYR A 19 -12.97 -3.46 0.98
C TYR A 19 -13.82 -4.63 1.50
N LYS A 20 -14.42 -5.44 0.61
CA LYS A 20 -15.18 -6.62 0.99
C LYS A 20 -14.25 -7.73 1.48
N LEU A 21 -13.11 -7.90 0.82
CA LEU A 21 -12.07 -8.84 1.24
C LEU A 21 -11.50 -8.44 2.61
N TYR A 22 -11.25 -7.16 2.84
CA TYR A 22 -10.84 -6.67 4.15
C TYR A 22 -11.91 -6.90 5.22
N ALA A 23 -13.18 -6.60 4.92
CA ALA A 23 -14.29 -6.85 5.83
C ALA A 23 -14.41 -8.34 6.17
N TRP A 24 -14.26 -9.22 5.18
CA TRP A 24 -14.22 -10.66 5.40
C TRP A 24 -13.02 -11.06 6.29
N LEU A 25 -11.83 -10.52 6.03
CA LEU A 25 -10.64 -10.81 6.84
C LEU A 25 -10.82 -10.42 8.30
N LEU A 26 -11.52 -9.33 8.57
CA LEU A 26 -11.86 -8.92 9.95
C LEU A 26 -12.82 -9.90 10.65
N THR A 27 -13.62 -10.67 9.91
CA THR A 27 -14.46 -11.72 10.54
C THR A 27 -13.68 -12.96 10.97
N GLN A 28 -12.40 -13.06 10.56
CA GLN A 28 -11.54 -14.19 10.90
C GLN A 28 -10.75 -13.98 12.20
N ILE A 29 -10.90 -12.82 12.84
CA ILE A 29 -10.22 -12.44 14.08
C ILE A 29 -11.24 -12.17 15.20
N PRO A 30 -10.85 -12.13 16.48
CA PRO A 30 -11.74 -11.79 17.57
C PRO A 30 -12.44 -10.45 17.38
N SER A 31 -13.73 -10.38 17.69
CA SER A 31 -14.59 -9.22 17.41
C SER A 31 -14.14 -7.94 18.13
N ASP A 32 -13.65 -8.06 19.35
CA ASP A 32 -13.11 -6.95 20.15
C ASP A 32 -11.85 -6.33 19.49
N VAL A 33 -10.99 -7.18 18.94
CA VAL A 33 -9.80 -6.75 18.18
C VAL A 33 -10.22 -6.10 16.86
N ALA A 34 -11.22 -6.65 16.16
CA ALA A 34 -11.73 -6.06 14.91
C ALA A 34 -12.34 -4.68 15.15
N GLU A 35 -13.09 -4.48 16.26
CA GLU A 35 -13.63 -3.18 16.66
C GLU A 35 -12.52 -2.17 17.01
N ALA A 36 -11.48 -2.61 17.72
CA ALA A 36 -10.33 -1.78 18.04
C ALA A 36 -9.62 -1.30 16.74
N LEU A 37 -9.42 -2.20 15.78
CA LEU A 37 -8.84 -1.84 14.47
C LEU A 37 -9.70 -0.83 13.70
N HIS A 38 -11.04 -0.92 13.77
CA HIS A 38 -11.93 0.05 13.13
C HIS A 38 -11.77 1.48 13.65
N SER A 39 -11.39 1.64 14.91
CA SER A 39 -11.18 2.95 15.55
C SER A 39 -9.79 3.54 15.31
N GLN A 40 -8.84 2.74 14.83
CA GLN A 40 -7.47 3.20 14.54
C GLN A 40 -7.41 4.03 13.26
N GLN A 41 -6.60 5.07 13.28
CA GLN A 41 -6.35 5.90 12.12
C GLN A 41 -5.45 5.19 11.10
N ASP A 42 -4.41 4.49 11.59
CA ASP A 42 -3.45 3.75 10.79
C ASP A 42 -3.66 2.25 10.94
N HIS A 43 -4.26 1.66 9.92
CA HIS A 43 -4.46 0.23 9.89
C HIS A 43 -3.15 -0.51 9.59
N PRO A 44 -2.83 -1.59 10.33
CA PRO A 44 -1.59 -2.35 10.16
C PRO A 44 -1.63 -3.29 8.94
N ILE A 45 -2.54 -3.02 8.00
CA ILE A 45 -2.70 -3.75 6.75
C ILE A 45 -2.73 -2.77 5.59
N SER A 46 -2.05 -3.13 4.52
CA SER A 46 -2.27 -2.59 3.18
C SER A 46 -2.65 -3.73 2.26
N GLN A 47 -3.63 -3.55 1.41
CA GLN A 47 -4.04 -4.59 0.48
C GLN A 47 -4.68 -4.00 -0.78
N PHE A 48 -4.64 -4.74 -1.87
CA PHE A 48 -5.32 -4.36 -3.11
C PHE A 48 -5.53 -5.58 -4.01
N VAL A 49 -6.48 -5.44 -4.92
CA VAL A 49 -6.80 -6.46 -5.92
C VAL A 49 -6.36 -5.98 -7.29
N THR A 50 -5.68 -6.86 -8.02
CA THR A 50 -5.38 -6.70 -9.44
C THR A 50 -6.03 -7.83 -10.23
N PHE A 51 -6.32 -7.59 -11.51
CA PHE A 51 -6.89 -8.59 -12.40
C PHE A 51 -5.82 -9.08 -13.38
N ASP A 52 -5.63 -10.39 -13.43
CA ASP A 52 -4.81 -11.06 -14.43
C ASP A 52 -5.68 -11.42 -15.63
N LYS A 53 -5.48 -10.71 -16.75
CA LYS A 53 -6.26 -10.90 -17.97
C LYS A 53 -5.95 -12.21 -18.70
N GLU A 54 -4.76 -12.74 -18.53
CA GLU A 54 -4.33 -13.96 -19.22
C GLU A 54 -4.97 -15.19 -18.58
N LYS A 55 -5.07 -15.18 -17.25
CA LYS A 55 -5.64 -16.26 -16.46
C LYS A 55 -7.14 -16.09 -16.17
N ASP A 56 -7.71 -14.91 -16.43
CA ASP A 56 -9.07 -14.52 -16.03
C ASP A 56 -9.33 -14.67 -14.52
N THR A 57 -8.30 -14.41 -13.70
CA THR A 57 -8.30 -14.52 -12.25
C THR A 57 -7.96 -13.18 -11.61
N SER A 58 -8.33 -13.02 -10.33
CA SER A 58 -7.91 -11.86 -9.56
C SER A 58 -6.78 -12.23 -8.61
N ILE A 59 -5.84 -11.31 -8.43
CA ILE A 59 -4.75 -11.45 -7.48
C ILE A 59 -5.00 -10.51 -6.31
N TRP A 60 -5.18 -11.08 -5.12
CA TRP A 60 -5.27 -10.33 -3.88
C TRP A 60 -3.90 -10.21 -3.25
N ASN A 61 -3.38 -8.98 -3.20
CA ASN A 61 -2.11 -8.63 -2.58
C ASN A 61 -2.39 -8.14 -1.15
N ILE A 62 -1.72 -8.71 -0.15
CA ILE A 62 -1.92 -8.39 1.27
C ILE A 62 -0.55 -8.14 1.88
N HIS A 63 -0.40 -7.02 2.59
CA HIS A 63 0.79 -6.65 3.34
C HIS A 63 0.40 -6.39 4.79
N LEU A 64 0.92 -7.19 5.71
CA LEU A 64 0.79 -7.04 7.14
C LEU A 64 2.02 -6.27 7.63
N LEU A 65 1.81 -5.07 8.17
CA LEU A 65 2.86 -4.07 8.35
C LEU A 65 3.53 -4.10 9.72
N SER A 66 3.12 -5.04 10.58
CA SER A 66 3.75 -5.25 11.88
C SER A 66 3.76 -6.73 12.26
N THR A 67 4.57 -7.08 13.26
CA THR A 67 4.63 -8.43 13.82
C THR A 67 3.29 -8.84 14.44
N GLU A 68 2.61 -7.91 15.12
CA GLU A 68 1.31 -8.13 15.73
C GLU A 68 0.24 -8.40 14.68
N ALA A 69 0.23 -7.62 13.59
CA ALA A 69 -0.65 -7.86 12.47
C ALA A 69 -0.40 -9.23 11.82
N SER A 70 0.88 -9.61 11.68
CA SER A 70 1.25 -10.93 11.17
C SER A 70 0.76 -12.05 12.10
N ALA A 71 0.98 -11.95 13.39
CA ALA A 71 0.48 -12.94 14.36
C ALA A 71 -1.05 -13.06 14.34
N LEU A 72 -1.75 -11.95 14.12
CA LEU A 72 -3.21 -11.91 14.12
C LEU A 72 -3.84 -12.48 12.84
N PHE A 73 -3.33 -12.10 11.68
CA PHE A 73 -3.98 -12.38 10.39
C PHE A 73 -3.36 -13.53 9.60
N ALA A 74 -2.07 -13.84 9.80
CA ALA A 74 -1.39 -14.88 9.04
C ALA A 74 -2.08 -16.26 9.15
N PRO A 75 -2.54 -16.74 10.33
CA PRO A 75 -3.19 -18.04 10.43
C PRO A 75 -4.43 -18.16 9.54
N ALA A 76 -5.25 -17.11 9.48
CA ALA A 76 -6.44 -17.07 8.64
C ALA A 76 -6.07 -17.03 7.14
N ILE A 77 -5.07 -16.21 6.76
CA ILE A 77 -4.64 -16.10 5.36
C ILE A 77 -3.99 -17.41 4.87
N GLU A 78 -3.22 -18.07 5.71
CA GLU A 78 -2.53 -19.32 5.36
C GLU A 78 -3.50 -20.50 5.24
N SER A 79 -4.56 -20.54 6.05
CA SER A 79 -5.55 -21.63 6.04
C SER A 79 -6.71 -21.43 5.05
N ILE A 80 -6.89 -20.21 4.49
CA ILE A 80 -8.03 -19.89 3.64
C ILE A 80 -8.05 -20.73 2.36
N GLU A 81 -9.16 -21.37 2.07
CA GLU A 81 -9.45 -22.06 0.79
C GLU A 81 -10.59 -21.39 0.04
N THR A 82 -11.54 -20.81 0.77
CA THR A 82 -12.73 -20.16 0.21
C THR A 82 -13.05 -18.88 0.98
N ILE A 83 -13.44 -17.85 0.26
CA ILE A 83 -13.90 -16.56 0.79
C ILE A 83 -15.39 -16.44 0.52
N SER A 84 -16.20 -16.35 1.57
CA SER A 84 -17.64 -16.14 1.45
C SER A 84 -17.94 -14.64 1.47
N LEU A 85 -18.34 -14.08 0.36
CA LEU A 85 -18.85 -12.72 0.23
C LEU A 85 -20.37 -12.74 0.00
N HIS A 86 -21.06 -11.63 0.24
CA HIS A 86 -22.48 -11.51 -0.09
C HIS A 86 -22.81 -11.80 -1.56
N THR A 87 -21.81 -11.68 -2.44
CA THR A 87 -21.93 -11.93 -3.89
C THR A 87 -21.69 -13.38 -4.28
N GLY A 88 -21.33 -14.25 -3.35
CA GLY A 88 -21.06 -15.68 -3.56
C GLY A 88 -19.71 -16.10 -2.95
N GLU A 89 -19.40 -17.35 -3.14
CA GLU A 89 -18.14 -17.95 -2.71
C GLU A 89 -17.05 -17.79 -3.77
N ILE A 90 -15.85 -17.52 -3.32
CA ILE A 90 -14.66 -17.33 -4.15
C ILE A 90 -13.59 -18.31 -3.66
N SER A 91 -13.14 -19.21 -4.51
CA SER A 91 -12.08 -20.16 -4.17
C SER A 91 -10.70 -19.51 -4.33
N VAL A 92 -9.79 -19.86 -3.44
CA VAL A 92 -8.37 -19.54 -3.59
C VAL A 92 -7.73 -20.60 -4.49
N VAL A 93 -7.33 -20.19 -5.68
CA VAL A 93 -6.75 -21.07 -6.70
C VAL A 93 -5.31 -21.44 -6.37
N SER A 94 -4.55 -20.44 -5.98
CA SER A 94 -3.15 -20.60 -5.58
C SER A 94 -2.71 -19.54 -4.58
N LYS A 95 -1.68 -19.86 -3.80
CA LYS A 95 -1.03 -18.94 -2.87
C LYS A 95 0.45 -18.91 -3.20
N GLN A 96 1.02 -17.72 -3.38
CA GLN A 96 2.47 -17.57 -3.44
C GLN A 96 3.06 -17.80 -2.03
N PRO A 97 4.29 -18.31 -1.93
CA PRO A 97 4.99 -18.38 -0.65
C PRO A 97 5.00 -17.00 0.02
N LYS A 98 4.71 -16.96 1.32
CA LYS A 98 4.80 -15.72 2.07
C LYS A 98 6.23 -15.19 2.06
N THR A 99 6.37 -13.87 2.05
CA THR A 99 7.65 -13.20 2.18
C THR A 99 7.65 -12.35 3.46
N GLU A 100 8.71 -12.47 4.24
CA GLU A 100 8.93 -11.68 5.46
C GLU A 100 10.11 -10.74 5.23
N ILE A 101 9.93 -9.46 5.57
CA ILE A 101 10.88 -8.39 5.30
C ILE A 101 11.02 -7.55 6.56
N GLN A 102 12.27 -7.26 6.94
CA GLN A 102 12.56 -6.33 8.04
C GLN A 102 12.77 -4.92 7.49
N PHE A 103 12.57 -3.90 8.33
CA PHE A 103 12.87 -2.52 7.92
C PHE A 103 14.35 -2.32 7.60
N GLU A 104 15.24 -3.07 8.26
CA GLU A 104 16.68 -3.11 7.99
C GLU A 104 16.97 -3.60 6.57
N ASP A 105 16.18 -4.54 6.05
CA ASP A 105 16.34 -5.03 4.68
C ASP A 105 16.00 -3.93 3.67
N ILE A 106 14.93 -3.17 3.94
CA ILE A 106 14.55 -2.00 3.13
C ILE A 106 15.66 -0.95 3.15
N ILE A 107 16.18 -0.62 4.34
CA ILE A 107 17.27 0.36 4.50
C ILE A 107 18.54 -0.13 3.80
N ARG A 108 18.89 -1.41 3.94
CA ARG A 108 20.05 -2.02 3.28
C ARG A 108 19.92 -1.96 1.76
N GLN A 109 18.76 -2.30 1.22
CA GLN A 109 18.47 -2.21 -0.21
C GLN A 109 18.53 -0.76 -0.71
N ALA A 110 18.00 0.18 0.05
CA ALA A 110 18.04 1.59 -0.28
C ALA A 110 19.46 2.15 -0.45
N ARG A 111 20.39 1.75 0.45
CA ARG A 111 21.82 2.12 0.39
C ARG A 111 22.52 1.55 -0.85
N GLN A 112 22.04 0.46 -1.39
CA GLN A 112 22.59 -0.16 -2.61
C GLN A 112 21.96 0.39 -3.89
N THR A 113 20.87 1.15 -3.75
CA THR A 113 20.14 1.73 -4.88
C THR A 113 20.83 3.02 -5.34
N ILE A 114 21.22 3.06 -6.60
CA ILE A 114 21.80 4.26 -7.24
C ILE A 114 20.84 4.66 -8.36
N SER A 115 19.93 5.56 -8.08
CA SER A 115 19.01 6.11 -9.07
C SER A 115 18.58 7.52 -8.71
N LEU A 116 18.54 8.38 -9.71
CA LEU A 116 17.98 9.73 -9.59
C LEU A 116 16.54 9.81 -10.09
N CYS A 117 16.04 8.71 -10.65
CA CYS A 117 14.74 8.67 -11.29
C CYS A 117 13.97 7.41 -10.87
N THR A 118 12.73 7.58 -10.46
CA THR A 118 11.89 6.50 -9.95
C THR A 118 10.49 6.57 -10.54
N GLU A 119 9.99 5.46 -11.04
CA GLU A 119 8.60 5.32 -11.48
C GLU A 119 7.77 4.68 -10.36
N ILE A 120 6.67 5.32 -9.97
CA ILE A 120 5.64 4.77 -9.09
C ILE A 120 4.46 4.36 -9.98
N GLN A 121 4.17 3.08 -10.04
CA GLN A 121 2.99 2.53 -10.71
C GLN A 121 1.88 2.32 -9.68
N PHE A 122 0.81 3.09 -9.74
CA PHE A 122 -0.39 2.88 -8.92
C PHE A 122 -1.20 1.71 -9.47
N ARG A 123 -1.15 0.59 -8.75
CA ARG A 123 -1.79 -0.69 -9.11
C ARG A 123 -3.28 -0.69 -8.79
N SER A 124 -3.69 0.09 -7.80
CA SER A 124 -5.09 0.35 -7.45
C SER A 124 -5.37 1.84 -7.36
N ALA A 125 -6.65 2.20 -7.26
CA ALA A 125 -7.06 3.59 -7.17
C ALA A 125 -6.44 4.30 -5.97
N ALA A 126 -5.77 5.42 -6.18
CA ALA A 126 -5.14 6.22 -5.15
C ALA A 126 -5.82 7.59 -5.01
N SER A 127 -5.85 8.11 -3.81
CA SER A 127 -6.33 9.44 -3.49
C SER A 127 -5.65 9.95 -2.22
N PHE A 128 -5.58 11.25 -2.07
CA PHE A 128 -5.14 11.89 -0.84
C PHE A 128 -6.29 12.66 -0.20
N LYS A 129 -6.10 13.12 1.03
CA LYS A 129 -7.06 13.98 1.71
C LYS A 129 -6.34 15.15 2.34
N GLN A 130 -6.75 16.38 1.99
CA GLN A 130 -6.18 17.61 2.52
C GLN A 130 -7.32 18.58 2.86
N ASN A 131 -7.31 19.14 4.06
CA ASN A 131 -8.35 20.10 4.51
C ASN A 131 -9.79 19.58 4.30
N GLY A 132 -10.02 18.29 4.57
CA GLY A 132 -11.33 17.66 4.42
C GLY A 132 -11.73 17.30 2.98
N ARG A 133 -10.94 17.67 1.97
CA ARG A 133 -11.22 17.42 0.55
C ARG A 133 -10.33 16.31 -0.03
N TYR A 134 -10.87 15.56 -0.98
CA TYR A 134 -10.08 14.60 -1.75
C TYR A 134 -9.19 15.32 -2.77
N VAL A 135 -7.93 14.91 -2.85
CA VAL A 135 -6.96 15.38 -3.84
C VAL A 135 -6.62 14.20 -4.76
N ILE A 136 -6.97 14.35 -6.04
CA ILE A 136 -6.84 13.28 -7.06
C ILE A 136 -5.65 13.47 -7.99
N PHE A 137 -4.86 14.51 -7.78
CA PHE A 137 -3.60 14.71 -8.48
C PHE A 137 -2.47 14.54 -7.46
N PRO A 138 -1.51 13.62 -7.70
CA PRO A 138 -0.39 13.43 -6.80
C PRO A 138 0.50 14.69 -6.79
N GLN A 139 0.91 15.05 -5.59
CA GLN A 139 1.89 16.09 -5.32
C GLN A 139 3.03 15.44 -4.55
N GLU A 140 4.26 15.89 -4.76
CA GLU A 140 5.46 15.35 -4.10
C GLU A 140 5.29 15.32 -2.58
N LYS A 141 4.82 16.43 -2.03
CA LYS A 141 4.52 16.57 -0.60
C LYS A 141 3.51 15.53 -0.10
N LEU A 142 2.43 15.29 -0.84
CA LEU A 142 1.38 14.35 -0.42
C LEU A 142 1.88 12.89 -0.50
N ILE A 143 2.70 12.57 -1.50
CA ILE A 143 3.36 11.26 -1.61
C ILE A 143 4.31 11.08 -0.42
N LEU A 144 5.21 12.03 -0.20
CA LEU A 144 6.18 12.00 0.89
C LEU A 144 5.51 11.85 2.26
N LEU A 145 4.56 12.74 2.59
CA LEU A 145 3.87 12.71 3.89
C LEU A 145 3.06 11.43 4.09
N SER A 146 2.42 10.91 3.03
CA SER A 146 1.70 9.63 3.13
C SER A 146 2.63 8.49 3.54
N LEU A 147 3.80 8.42 2.92
CA LEU A 147 4.78 7.36 3.18
C LEU A 147 5.47 7.52 4.55
N VAL A 148 5.88 8.74 4.88
CA VAL A 148 6.54 9.05 6.17
C VAL A 148 5.60 8.78 7.35
N ASN A 149 4.35 9.22 7.29
CA ASN A 149 3.38 8.96 8.35
C ASN A 149 3.19 7.47 8.58
N ARG A 150 3.02 6.70 7.50
CA ARG A 150 2.88 5.23 7.62
C ARG A 150 4.17 4.55 8.06
N TRP A 151 5.34 5.05 7.63
CA TRP A 151 6.62 4.56 8.15
C TRP A 151 6.69 4.74 9.67
N ASN A 152 6.41 5.94 10.16
CA ASN A 152 6.46 6.24 11.60
C ASN A 152 5.40 5.47 12.41
N SER A 153 4.27 5.09 11.80
CA SER A 153 3.25 4.28 12.47
C SER A 153 3.67 2.82 12.69
N PHE A 154 4.63 2.29 11.90
CA PHE A 154 4.98 0.86 11.92
C PHE A 154 6.47 0.57 12.08
N CYS A 155 7.33 1.59 12.06
CA CYS A 155 8.77 1.50 12.27
C CYS A 155 9.20 2.39 13.44
N GLU A 156 9.14 1.85 14.65
CA GLU A 156 9.53 2.59 15.87
C GLU A 156 11.05 2.77 16.00
N GLU A 157 11.82 1.85 15.43
CA GLU A 157 13.29 1.82 15.58
C GLU A 157 13.99 2.91 14.74
N TYR A 158 13.41 3.27 13.59
CA TYR A 158 13.98 4.26 12.66
C TYR A 158 12.98 5.38 12.34
N PRO A 159 12.56 6.21 13.32
CA PRO A 159 11.54 7.22 13.09
C PRO A 159 12.03 8.34 12.18
N LEU A 160 11.19 8.79 11.28
CA LEU A 160 11.44 9.88 10.34
C LEU A 160 10.80 11.18 10.86
N CYS A 161 11.42 11.79 11.88
CA CYS A 161 10.84 12.92 12.62
C CYS A 161 11.65 14.22 12.49
N ASP A 162 12.78 14.22 11.75
CA ASP A 162 13.58 15.42 11.56
C ASP A 162 12.91 16.37 10.53
N PRO A 163 12.40 17.55 10.96
CA PRO A 163 11.70 18.47 10.08
C PRO A 163 12.59 19.03 8.97
N ASP A 164 13.87 19.25 9.26
CA ASP A 164 14.81 19.82 8.29
C ASP A 164 15.10 18.79 7.19
N ALA A 165 15.31 17.53 7.57
CA ALA A 165 15.47 16.44 6.60
C ALA A 165 14.22 16.25 5.72
N LEU A 166 13.02 16.32 6.31
CA LEU A 166 11.76 16.22 5.55
C LEU A 166 11.56 17.43 4.62
N CYS A 167 11.93 18.64 5.04
CA CYS A 167 11.89 19.84 4.20
C CYS A 167 12.87 19.72 3.01
N MET A 168 14.07 19.19 3.26
CA MET A 168 15.07 18.96 2.21
C MET A 168 14.61 17.87 1.24
N LEU A 169 13.98 16.80 1.72
CA LEU A 169 13.37 15.79 0.85
C LEU A 169 12.29 16.40 -0.04
N GLU A 170 11.33 17.14 0.56
CA GLU A 170 10.24 17.79 -0.19
C GLU A 170 10.79 18.73 -1.29
N SER A 171 11.84 19.49 -1.00
CA SER A 171 12.42 20.41 -1.96
C SER A 171 13.32 19.77 -3.02
N GLY A 172 13.84 18.56 -2.74
CA GLY A 172 14.77 17.85 -3.62
C GLY A 172 14.11 16.81 -4.54
N ILE A 173 12.82 16.54 -4.39
CA ILE A 173 12.06 15.61 -5.24
C ILE A 173 11.06 16.38 -6.10
N TYR A 174 10.86 15.94 -7.35
CA TYR A 174 9.89 16.57 -8.23
C TYR A 174 9.31 15.57 -9.25
N ILE A 175 8.03 15.75 -9.59
CA ILE A 175 7.39 14.98 -10.65
C ILE A 175 7.93 15.43 -11.99
N ARG A 176 8.62 14.49 -12.68
CA ARG A 176 9.15 14.72 -14.03
C ARG A 176 8.13 14.43 -15.12
N ASP A 177 7.38 13.34 -14.93
CA ASP A 177 6.43 12.85 -15.92
C ASP A 177 5.29 12.07 -15.24
N TYR A 178 4.15 11.98 -15.91
CA TYR A 178 3.03 11.16 -15.44
C TYR A 178 2.12 10.68 -16.57
N ALA A 179 1.52 9.53 -16.37
CA ALA A 179 0.43 9.03 -17.19
C ALA A 179 -0.70 8.57 -16.25
N LEU A 180 -1.63 9.48 -15.97
CA LEU A 180 -2.67 9.30 -14.97
C LEU A 180 -4.07 9.35 -15.59
N LYS A 181 -4.97 8.56 -15.00
CA LYS A 181 -6.40 8.57 -15.33
C LYS A 181 -7.21 8.76 -14.06
N SER A 182 -8.11 9.74 -14.06
CA SER A 182 -9.10 9.93 -12.99
C SER A 182 -10.10 8.77 -12.97
N VAL A 183 -10.38 8.24 -11.79
CA VAL A 183 -11.33 7.15 -11.56
C VAL A 183 -12.19 7.47 -10.34
N ARG A 184 -13.24 6.68 -10.14
CA ARG A 184 -14.06 6.71 -8.93
C ARG A 184 -13.93 5.36 -8.22
N TYR A 185 -13.45 5.37 -7.00
CA TYR A 185 -13.41 4.17 -6.17
C TYR A 185 -14.74 4.03 -5.42
N HIS A 186 -15.42 2.91 -5.65
CA HIS A 186 -16.71 2.65 -5.00
C HIS A 186 -16.48 2.00 -3.64
N LEU A 187 -16.84 2.69 -2.57
CA LEU A 187 -16.71 2.20 -1.21
C LEU A 187 -18.08 2.26 -0.52
N LYS A 188 -18.72 1.10 -0.35
CA LYS A 188 -20.09 1.01 0.18
C LYS A 188 -21.05 1.91 -0.64
N ASN A 189 -21.59 2.95 -0.01
CA ASN A 189 -22.56 3.86 -0.62
C ASN A 189 -21.95 5.19 -1.10
N VAL A 190 -20.60 5.30 -1.13
CA VAL A 190 -19.91 6.52 -1.53
C VAL A 190 -18.92 6.26 -2.65
N TYR A 191 -18.73 7.26 -3.51
CA TYR A 191 -17.69 7.27 -4.52
C TYR A 191 -16.57 8.20 -4.07
N ILE A 192 -15.35 7.65 -3.98
CA ILE A 192 -14.15 8.40 -3.66
C ILE A 192 -13.48 8.79 -4.98
N PRO A 193 -13.34 10.09 -5.28
CA PRO A 193 -12.52 10.53 -6.40
C PRO A 193 -11.08 10.06 -6.21
N ALA A 194 -10.51 9.48 -7.25
CA ALA A 194 -9.19 8.86 -7.20
C ALA A 194 -8.51 8.90 -8.58
N PHE A 195 -7.29 8.44 -8.64
CA PHE A 195 -6.55 8.25 -9.88
C PHE A 195 -5.87 6.88 -9.92
N VAL A 196 -5.51 6.45 -11.12
CA VAL A 196 -4.65 5.29 -11.40
C VAL A 196 -3.65 5.67 -12.46
N GLY A 197 -2.60 4.89 -12.62
CA GLY A 197 -1.58 5.12 -13.64
C GLY A 197 -0.19 5.20 -13.03
N LYS A 198 0.68 6.03 -13.59
CA LYS A 198 2.07 6.13 -13.15
C LYS A 198 2.54 7.57 -13.02
N VAL A 199 3.50 7.76 -12.13
CA VAL A 199 4.22 9.01 -11.90
C VAL A 199 5.71 8.71 -11.90
N THR A 200 6.48 9.50 -12.62
CA THR A 200 7.94 9.44 -12.59
C THR A 200 8.46 10.61 -11.76
N LEU A 201 9.25 10.30 -10.77
CA LEU A 201 9.88 11.26 -9.87
C LEU A 201 11.38 11.30 -10.14
N ASP A 202 11.92 12.48 -10.27
CA ASP A 202 13.36 12.72 -10.18
C ASP A 202 13.71 13.25 -8.79
N SER A 203 14.94 12.96 -8.36
CA SER A 203 15.47 13.46 -7.08
C SER A 203 16.83 14.11 -7.27
N ARG A 204 17.02 15.26 -6.61
CA ARG A 204 18.30 15.96 -6.52
C ARG A 204 18.66 16.14 -5.04
N LEU A 205 19.11 15.05 -4.45
CA LEU A 205 19.36 14.93 -3.03
C LEU A 205 20.84 14.57 -2.78
N PRO A 206 21.47 15.08 -1.71
CA PRO A 206 22.75 14.56 -1.26
C PRO A 206 22.60 13.11 -0.82
N VAL A 207 23.69 12.33 -0.89
CA VAL A 207 23.68 10.87 -0.73
C VAL A 207 22.88 10.40 0.50
N PRO A 208 23.06 10.93 1.73
CA PRO A 208 22.30 10.44 2.88
C PRO A 208 20.78 10.61 2.73
N LEU A 209 20.33 11.72 2.12
CA LEU A 209 18.90 11.96 1.87
C LEU A 209 18.39 11.16 0.66
N ALA A 210 19.22 10.87 -0.33
CA ALA A 210 18.87 9.98 -1.43
C ALA A 210 18.63 8.54 -0.92
N GLU A 211 19.50 8.03 -0.05
CA GLU A 211 19.31 6.73 0.61
C GLU A 211 18.00 6.68 1.41
N LEU A 212 17.72 7.74 2.18
CA LEU A 212 16.48 7.86 2.93
C LEU A 212 15.25 7.88 2.00
N TRP A 213 15.32 8.66 0.91
CA TRP A 213 14.26 8.71 -0.10
C TRP A 213 14.03 7.35 -0.75
N HIS A 214 15.09 6.63 -1.09
CA HIS A 214 14.98 5.28 -1.64
C HIS A 214 14.33 4.31 -0.64
N ALA A 215 14.63 4.41 0.66
CA ALA A 215 13.98 3.59 1.68
C ALA A 215 12.49 3.88 1.78
N ILE A 216 12.10 5.16 1.77
CA ILE A 216 10.71 5.60 1.78
C ILE A 216 9.97 5.11 0.51
N LEU A 217 10.62 5.11 -0.65
CA LEU A 217 10.05 4.60 -1.89
C LEU A 217 9.89 3.07 -1.88
N LEU A 218 10.88 2.32 -1.43
CA LEU A 218 10.79 0.87 -1.29
C LEU A 218 9.67 0.46 -0.31
N TRP A 219 9.47 1.25 0.75
CA TRP A 219 8.37 1.06 1.68
C TRP A 219 6.99 1.18 1.00
N ALA A 220 6.87 1.99 -0.05
CA ALA A 220 5.60 2.20 -0.77
C ALA A 220 5.01 0.91 -1.34
N ASP A 221 5.86 -0.06 -1.74
CA ASP A 221 5.42 -1.37 -2.27
C ASP A 221 4.60 -2.16 -1.25
N TYR A 222 4.87 -1.93 0.04
CA TYR A 222 4.20 -2.63 1.15
C TYR A 222 3.10 -1.78 1.76
N SER A 223 3.38 -0.51 2.07
CA SER A 223 2.44 0.36 2.76
C SER A 223 1.28 0.82 1.88
N GLY A 224 1.49 0.88 0.57
CA GLY A 224 0.66 1.66 -0.33
C GLY A 224 0.84 3.17 -0.14
N ILE A 225 0.22 3.98 -1.01
CA ILE A 225 0.33 5.43 -1.03
C ILE A 225 -1.06 6.08 -0.97
N GLY A 226 -1.25 7.02 -0.08
CA GLY A 226 -2.50 7.77 0.08
C GLY A 226 -3.44 7.19 1.13
N ILE A 227 -4.73 7.42 0.95
CA ILE A 227 -5.75 7.04 1.94
C ILE A 227 -6.31 5.63 1.69
N LYS A 228 -6.85 5.02 2.76
CA LYS A 228 -7.66 3.78 2.72
C LYS A 228 -6.92 2.58 2.11
N THR A 229 -5.63 2.45 2.38
CA THR A 229 -4.79 1.36 1.87
C THR A 229 -5.25 0.00 2.40
N ALA A 230 -5.81 -0.09 3.60
CA ALA A 230 -6.44 -1.29 4.12
C ALA A 230 -7.74 -1.67 3.37
N LEU A 231 -8.39 -0.70 2.71
CA LEU A 231 -9.65 -0.92 2.00
C LEU A 231 -9.47 -1.13 0.48
N GLY A 232 -8.26 -1.38 0.02
CA GLY A 232 -7.96 -1.70 -1.38
C GLY A 232 -7.51 -0.53 -2.25
N MET A 233 -7.31 0.66 -1.67
CA MET A 233 -6.79 1.82 -2.38
C MET A 233 -5.27 1.94 -2.22
N GLY A 234 -4.64 2.70 -3.10
CA GLY A 234 -3.25 3.13 -2.97
C GLY A 234 -2.18 2.05 -3.18
N GLY A 235 -2.56 0.85 -3.60
CA GLY A 235 -1.58 -0.17 -3.94
C GLY A 235 -0.63 0.33 -5.04
N ALA A 236 0.67 0.22 -4.81
CA ALA A 236 1.71 0.76 -5.67
C ALA A 236 2.84 -0.24 -5.90
N ASN A 237 3.58 -0.06 -6.98
CA ASN A 237 4.89 -0.67 -7.19
C ASN A 237 5.89 0.41 -7.60
N VAL A 238 7.08 0.33 -7.05
CA VAL A 238 8.18 1.25 -7.29
C VAL A 238 9.24 0.59 -8.17
N ARG A 239 9.72 1.34 -9.16
CA ARG A 239 10.80 0.91 -10.03
C ARG A 239 11.82 2.03 -10.16
N PHE A 240 13.04 1.78 -9.74
CA PHE A 240 14.19 2.65 -9.97
C PHE A 240 14.65 2.50 -11.44
N LEU A 241 14.84 3.65 -12.12
CA LEU A 241 15.12 3.72 -13.55
C LEU A 241 16.61 4.01 -13.83
#